data_a9c9f78376aa31bc78e28928230201c9
#
_entry.id   a9c9f78376aa31bc78e28928230201c9
#
_cell.length_a   1.000
_cell.length_b   1.000
_cell.length_c   1.000
_cell.angle_alpha   90.00
_cell.angle_beta   90.00
_cell.angle_gamma   90.00
#
_symmetry.space_group_name_H-M   'P 1'
#
loop_
_entity.id
_entity.type
_entity.pdbx_description
1 polymer ?
#
loop_
_entity_poly.entity_id
_entity_poly.type
_entity_poly.pdbx_seq_one_letter_code
_entity_poly.pdbx_strand_id
1 'polypeptide(L)'
;NPLQTLAYGTDASFYRLIPKIVILAHNEFEVIEIIKQAKKLNIALTFRAAGTSLSGQAISDSVLVVATHGWKSFEILEKNSKIKLDPGIVGLRANTFLAPHGLKIGPDPASIGAAMIGGIVANNASGMCCGTAQNSYQTIADIRIVLNDGTVLDTADSDSVINFKKSHAALIQEIENLRDTIKNNETLYHFIKNKFKIKNTTGYSINAFVDYDDPIEIIKHLMVGSEGTLAFISNVTFKTVIDEKHKSCSLLIFNTIQDACNATILLKSAPVAAVELLDRDSIRSVENDPDAADYFKTLPESACALLVECRDNDLTTLKEKQA
;
A
#
# COMPACT_ATOMS: atom_id res chain seq x y z
N ASN A 1 -8.64 -30.75 4.44
CA ASN A 1 -10.10 -30.72 4.42
C ASN A 1 -10.59 -29.85 3.27
N PRO A 2 -11.30 -30.42 2.25
CA PRO A 2 -11.74 -29.65 1.05
C PRO A 2 -12.59 -28.42 1.38
N LEU A 3 -13.40 -28.45 2.43
CA LEU A 3 -14.23 -27.31 2.83
C LEU A 3 -13.38 -26.15 3.35
N GLN A 4 -12.30 -26.45 4.07
CA GLN A 4 -11.39 -25.42 4.58
C GLN A 4 -10.56 -24.79 3.45
N THR A 5 -10.06 -25.58 2.50
CA THR A 5 -9.33 -25.02 1.34
C THR A 5 -10.27 -24.22 0.44
N LEU A 6 -11.52 -24.64 0.29
CA LEU A 6 -12.56 -23.90 -0.44
C LEU A 6 -12.80 -22.51 0.17
N ALA A 7 -12.84 -22.38 1.50
CA ALA A 7 -13.02 -21.10 2.19
C ALA A 7 -11.90 -20.08 1.91
N TYR A 8 -10.70 -20.55 1.56
CA TYR A 8 -9.57 -19.69 1.17
C TYR A 8 -9.44 -19.51 -0.34
N GLY A 9 -10.37 -20.04 -1.13
CA GLY A 9 -10.33 -19.98 -2.60
C GLY A 9 -10.76 -18.65 -3.20
N THR A 10 -11.14 -17.67 -2.38
CA THR A 10 -11.56 -16.32 -2.80
C THR A 10 -10.85 -15.26 -1.99
N ASP A 11 -10.72 -14.07 -2.55
CA ASP A 11 -10.36 -12.82 -1.87
C ASP A 11 -11.46 -11.78 -2.14
N ALA A 12 -11.17 -10.49 -2.07
CA ALA A 12 -12.15 -9.44 -2.39
C ALA A 12 -12.37 -9.25 -3.90
N SER A 13 -11.64 -9.96 -4.76
CA SER A 13 -11.84 -9.97 -6.21
C SER A 13 -12.98 -10.91 -6.62
N PHE A 14 -13.33 -10.90 -7.90
CA PHE A 14 -14.26 -11.87 -8.49
C PHE A 14 -13.57 -13.14 -9.02
N TYR A 15 -12.25 -13.26 -8.81
CA TYR A 15 -11.50 -14.47 -9.17
C TYR A 15 -11.61 -15.55 -8.11
N ARG A 16 -11.34 -16.80 -8.51
CA ARG A 16 -11.35 -17.95 -7.61
C ARG A 16 -10.28 -18.95 -8.01
N LEU A 17 -9.40 -19.27 -7.04
CA LEU A 17 -8.42 -20.36 -7.14
C LEU A 17 -8.43 -21.12 -5.81
N ILE A 18 -8.70 -22.43 -5.85
CA ILE A 18 -8.76 -23.23 -4.63
C ILE A 18 -7.36 -23.77 -4.31
N PRO A 19 -6.76 -23.38 -3.18
CA PRO A 19 -5.44 -23.87 -2.80
C PRO A 19 -5.47 -25.36 -2.47
N LYS A 20 -4.40 -26.07 -2.83
CA LYS A 20 -4.18 -27.46 -2.44
C LYS A 20 -3.92 -27.59 -0.95
N ILE A 21 -3.17 -26.63 -0.40
CA ILE A 21 -2.79 -26.57 1.02
C ILE A 21 -2.92 -25.11 1.49
N VAL A 22 -3.46 -24.95 2.70
CA VAL A 22 -3.45 -23.67 3.43
C VAL A 22 -2.63 -23.86 4.69
N ILE A 23 -1.60 -23.01 4.88
CA ILE A 23 -0.73 -23.02 6.05
C ILE A 23 -0.96 -21.71 6.81
N LEU A 24 -1.30 -21.79 8.08
CA LEU A 24 -1.37 -20.64 8.98
C LEU A 24 0.01 -20.48 9.64
N ALA A 25 0.80 -19.54 9.16
CA ALA A 25 2.12 -19.23 9.72
C ALA A 25 1.98 -18.20 10.85
N HIS A 26 2.49 -18.50 12.04
CA HIS A 26 2.32 -17.68 13.22
C HIS A 26 3.53 -16.81 13.57
N ASN A 27 4.70 -17.12 12.99
CA ASN A 27 5.93 -16.42 13.23
C ASN A 27 6.92 -16.55 12.05
N GLU A 28 7.99 -15.76 12.08
CA GLU A 28 9.00 -15.70 11.04
C GLU A 28 9.73 -17.03 10.85
N PHE A 29 10.01 -17.76 11.94
CA PHE A 29 10.68 -19.06 11.86
C PHE A 29 9.88 -20.07 11.03
N GLU A 30 8.57 -20.14 11.26
CA GLU A 30 7.68 -20.99 10.45
C GLU A 30 7.69 -20.60 8.98
N VAL A 31 7.66 -19.29 8.67
CA VAL A 31 7.74 -18.78 7.29
C VAL A 31 9.06 -19.19 6.64
N ILE A 32 10.19 -19.05 7.34
CA ILE A 32 11.51 -19.47 6.85
C ILE A 32 11.52 -20.95 6.49
N GLU A 33 11.00 -21.79 7.38
CA GLU A 33 10.95 -23.24 7.14
C GLU A 33 10.01 -23.61 5.98
N ILE A 34 8.85 -22.95 5.87
CA ILE A 34 7.91 -23.12 4.75
C ILE A 34 8.61 -22.76 3.42
N ILE A 35 9.29 -21.62 3.35
CA ILE A 35 10.01 -21.17 2.15
C ILE A 35 11.10 -22.19 1.76
N LYS A 36 11.92 -22.64 2.71
CA LYS A 36 12.98 -23.63 2.47
C LYS A 36 12.41 -24.95 1.94
N GLN A 37 11.33 -25.45 2.54
CA GLN A 37 10.70 -26.70 2.10
C GLN A 37 10.06 -26.54 0.72
N ALA A 38 9.35 -25.43 0.48
CA ALA A 38 8.75 -25.16 -0.82
C ALA A 38 9.81 -25.07 -1.94
N LYS A 39 10.93 -24.40 -1.68
CA LYS A 39 12.07 -24.33 -2.61
C LYS A 39 12.64 -25.73 -2.90
N LYS A 40 12.86 -26.54 -1.86
CA LYS A 40 13.37 -27.92 -2.02
C LYS A 40 12.43 -28.81 -2.84
N LEU A 41 11.12 -28.61 -2.68
CA LEU A 41 10.09 -29.39 -3.37
C LEU A 41 9.67 -28.77 -4.71
N ASN A 42 10.22 -27.62 -5.07
CA ASN A 42 9.84 -26.83 -6.25
C ASN A 42 8.32 -26.51 -6.28
N ILE A 43 7.78 -26.06 -5.16
CA ILE A 43 6.36 -25.73 -4.98
C ILE A 43 6.21 -24.21 -4.92
N ALA A 44 5.23 -23.67 -5.67
CA ALA A 44 4.88 -22.27 -5.61
C ALA A 44 4.14 -21.91 -4.30
N LEU A 45 4.51 -20.78 -3.69
CA LEU A 45 3.87 -20.21 -2.52
C LEU A 45 3.16 -18.91 -2.88
N THR A 46 2.00 -18.69 -2.28
CA THR A 46 1.33 -17.39 -2.28
C THR A 46 1.13 -16.97 -0.84
N PHE A 47 1.56 -15.75 -0.49
CA PHE A 47 1.33 -15.19 0.84
C PHE A 47 0.01 -14.42 0.87
N ARG A 48 -0.70 -14.55 1.99
CA ARG A 48 -1.97 -13.86 2.21
C ARG A 48 -2.02 -13.22 3.58
N ALA A 49 -2.36 -11.94 3.61
CA ALA A 49 -2.80 -11.24 4.82
C ALA A 49 -4.34 -11.27 4.90
N ALA A 50 -5.04 -10.13 4.88
CA ALA A 50 -6.50 -10.08 4.98
C ALA A 50 -7.25 -10.57 3.72
N GLY A 51 -6.60 -10.59 2.55
CA GLY A 51 -7.26 -10.96 1.29
C GLY A 51 -8.18 -9.86 0.75
N THR A 52 -7.85 -8.61 0.96
CA THR A 52 -8.60 -7.43 0.47
C THR A 52 -8.25 -7.02 -0.96
N SER A 53 -7.44 -7.81 -1.66
CA SER A 53 -7.07 -7.58 -3.06
C SER A 53 -8.29 -7.66 -3.98
N LEU A 54 -8.37 -6.73 -4.96
CA LEU A 54 -9.41 -6.69 -5.99
C LEU A 54 -8.99 -7.38 -7.30
N SER A 55 -7.75 -7.89 -7.39
CA SER A 55 -7.18 -8.46 -8.62
C SER A 55 -6.65 -9.89 -8.45
N GLY A 56 -7.04 -10.59 -7.37
CA GLY A 56 -6.73 -12.00 -7.17
C GLY A 56 -5.29 -12.30 -6.69
N GLN A 57 -4.55 -11.32 -6.15
CA GLN A 57 -3.19 -11.55 -5.67
C GLN A 57 -3.12 -12.46 -4.43
N ALA A 58 -4.21 -12.56 -3.67
CA ALA A 58 -4.26 -13.30 -2.40
C ALA A 58 -4.89 -14.70 -2.54
N ILE A 59 -5.01 -15.25 -3.75
CA ILE A 59 -5.50 -16.60 -4.01
C ILE A 59 -4.45 -17.46 -4.70
N SER A 60 -4.57 -18.78 -4.61
CA SER A 60 -3.58 -19.73 -5.13
C SER A 60 -4.25 -21.03 -5.52
N ASP A 61 -3.69 -21.72 -6.51
CA ASP A 61 -4.00 -23.11 -6.86
C ASP A 61 -2.93 -24.10 -6.32
N SER A 62 -1.99 -23.60 -5.53
CA SER A 62 -0.88 -24.37 -4.93
C SER A 62 -0.93 -24.28 -3.40
N VAL A 63 0.09 -23.71 -2.77
CA VAL A 63 0.17 -23.51 -1.32
C VAL A 63 -0.11 -22.05 -0.97
N LEU A 64 -1.12 -21.82 -0.14
CA LEU A 64 -1.45 -20.52 0.41
C LEU A 64 -0.92 -20.42 1.83
N VAL A 65 -0.05 -19.44 2.08
CA VAL A 65 0.52 -19.15 3.40
C VAL A 65 -0.17 -17.92 3.99
N VAL A 66 -0.90 -18.12 5.06
CA VAL A 66 -1.69 -17.06 5.72
C VAL A 66 -0.92 -16.55 6.94
N ALA A 67 -0.55 -15.28 6.93
CA ALA A 67 0.20 -14.60 7.99
C ALA A 67 -0.65 -13.54 8.70
N THR A 68 -1.65 -13.99 9.45
CA THR A 68 -2.60 -13.11 10.16
C THR A 68 -2.59 -13.31 11.68
N HIS A 69 -2.46 -14.55 12.13
CA HIS A 69 -2.43 -14.92 13.55
C HIS A 69 -0.97 -14.91 14.04
N GLY A 70 -0.73 -14.39 15.23
CA GLY A 70 0.63 -14.27 15.78
C GLY A 70 1.40 -13.03 15.34
N TRP A 71 0.99 -12.33 14.29
CA TRP A 71 1.65 -11.17 13.71
C TRP A 71 0.95 -9.86 14.14
N LYS A 72 1.08 -9.50 15.43
CA LYS A 72 0.32 -8.37 16.02
C LYS A 72 1.16 -7.43 16.86
N SER A 73 2.48 -7.60 16.87
CA SER A 73 3.38 -6.72 17.63
C SER A 73 3.53 -5.37 16.97
N PHE A 74 3.61 -4.32 17.78
CA PHE A 74 3.90 -2.98 17.33
C PHE A 74 4.80 -2.26 18.33
N GLU A 75 5.54 -1.26 17.86
CA GLU A 75 6.37 -0.40 18.68
C GLU A 75 6.40 1.02 18.12
N ILE A 76 6.12 2.01 18.94
CA ILE A 76 6.25 3.43 18.57
C ILE A 76 7.65 3.89 18.90
N LEU A 77 8.35 4.46 17.92
CA LEU A 77 9.77 4.78 17.97
C LEU A 77 10.02 6.28 17.83
N GLU A 78 11.22 6.71 18.21
CA GLU A 78 11.77 8.04 17.92
C GLU A 78 10.80 9.18 18.27
N LYS A 79 10.27 9.21 19.49
CA LYS A 79 9.32 10.25 19.95
C LYS A 79 8.08 10.34 19.05
N ASN A 80 7.55 9.20 18.63
CA ASN A 80 6.36 9.02 17.81
C ASN A 80 6.54 9.33 16.31
N SER A 81 7.76 9.64 15.86
CA SER A 81 8.00 9.90 14.42
C SER A 81 8.00 8.64 13.56
N LYS A 82 8.08 7.47 14.19
CA LYS A 82 8.04 6.16 13.51
C LYS A 82 7.18 5.16 14.28
N ILE A 83 6.64 4.20 13.56
CA ILE A 83 5.95 3.04 14.12
C ILE A 83 6.40 1.76 13.41
N LYS A 84 6.87 0.78 14.19
CA LYS A 84 7.21 -0.56 13.74
C LYS A 84 5.99 -1.46 13.91
N LEU A 85 5.66 -2.24 12.87
CA LEU A 85 4.41 -2.99 12.78
C LEU A 85 4.63 -4.38 12.19
N ASP A 86 4.04 -5.38 12.79
CA ASP A 86 3.91 -6.71 12.20
C ASP A 86 2.92 -6.70 11.02
N PRO A 87 3.09 -7.58 10.01
CA PRO A 87 2.30 -7.60 8.79
C PRO A 87 0.82 -7.94 8.99
N GLY A 88 0.46 -8.61 10.08
CA GLY A 88 -0.92 -9.00 10.40
C GLY A 88 -1.73 -7.95 11.18
N ILE A 89 -1.19 -6.76 11.39
CA ILE A 89 -1.92 -5.64 12.00
C ILE A 89 -2.82 -4.99 10.94
N VAL A 90 -4.08 -4.75 11.28
CA VAL A 90 -5.01 -3.99 10.43
C VAL A 90 -4.61 -2.51 10.42
N GLY A 91 -4.61 -1.88 9.23
CA GLY A 91 -4.15 -0.49 9.08
C GLY A 91 -4.87 0.50 9.99
N LEU A 92 -6.20 0.40 10.13
CA LEU A 92 -6.97 1.22 11.06
C LEU A 92 -6.51 1.04 12.51
N ARG A 93 -6.12 -0.18 12.90
CA ARG A 93 -5.59 -0.43 14.25
C ARG A 93 -4.24 0.25 14.47
N ALA A 94 -3.38 0.29 13.45
CA ALA A 94 -2.13 1.05 13.53
C ALA A 94 -2.41 2.54 13.79
N ASN A 95 -3.43 3.11 13.13
CA ASN A 95 -3.87 4.49 13.39
C ASN A 95 -4.42 4.67 14.81
N THR A 96 -5.13 3.68 15.37
CA THR A 96 -5.61 3.73 16.76
C THR A 96 -4.46 3.84 17.76
N PHE A 97 -3.32 3.19 17.49
CA PHE A 97 -2.13 3.32 18.35
C PHE A 97 -1.50 4.71 18.28
N LEU A 98 -1.57 5.38 17.14
CA LEU A 98 -0.98 6.70 16.89
C LEU A 98 -1.92 7.87 17.23
N ALA A 99 -3.24 7.63 17.27
CA ALA A 99 -4.25 8.66 17.52
C ALA A 99 -4.03 9.48 18.80
N PRO A 100 -3.57 8.91 19.95
CA PRO A 100 -3.25 9.71 21.15
C PRO A 100 -2.17 10.78 20.93
N HIS A 101 -1.37 10.62 19.86
CA HIS A 101 -0.29 11.54 19.49
C HIS A 101 -0.69 12.50 18.34
N GLY A 102 -1.93 12.45 17.85
CA GLY A 102 -2.38 13.22 16.68
C GLY A 102 -1.72 12.78 15.37
N LEU A 103 -1.33 11.50 15.29
CA LEU A 103 -0.58 10.92 14.19
C LEU A 103 -1.32 9.70 13.61
N LYS A 104 -0.94 9.33 12.39
CA LYS A 104 -1.39 8.12 11.69
C LYS A 104 -0.27 7.56 10.81
N ILE A 105 -0.48 6.36 10.23
CA ILE A 105 0.36 5.88 9.12
C ILE A 105 0.03 6.64 7.85
N GLY A 106 1.00 6.75 6.94
CA GLY A 106 0.80 7.46 5.67
C GLY A 106 -0.22 6.81 4.74
N PRO A 107 -0.10 5.51 4.39
CA PRO A 107 -1.03 4.85 3.48
C PRO A 107 -2.46 4.76 4.06
N ASP A 108 -3.46 5.14 3.24
CA ASP A 108 -4.86 5.23 3.65
C ASP A 108 -5.82 4.55 2.66
N PRO A 109 -5.59 3.29 2.26
CA PRO A 109 -6.49 2.63 1.31
C PRO A 109 -7.94 2.62 1.81
N ALA A 110 -8.92 2.65 0.90
CA ALA A 110 -10.33 2.57 1.26
C ALA A 110 -10.65 1.34 2.14
N SER A 111 -9.89 0.26 1.96
CA SER A 111 -9.97 -0.96 2.77
C SER A 111 -9.21 -0.91 4.10
N ILE A 112 -8.73 0.25 4.58
CA ILE A 112 -7.87 0.38 5.77
C ILE A 112 -8.47 -0.27 7.02
N GLY A 113 -9.80 -0.34 7.12
CA GLY A 113 -10.53 -1.01 8.21
C GLY A 113 -10.40 -2.53 8.23
N ALA A 114 -9.95 -3.14 7.12
CA ALA A 114 -9.79 -4.59 6.97
C ALA A 114 -8.40 -4.98 6.48
N ALA A 115 -7.78 -4.18 5.61
CA ALA A 115 -6.46 -4.46 5.05
C ALA A 115 -5.37 -4.47 6.13
N MET A 116 -4.46 -5.42 6.04
CA MET A 116 -3.34 -5.58 6.97
C MET A 116 -2.06 -4.99 6.40
N ILE A 117 -1.16 -4.57 7.28
CA ILE A 117 0.10 -3.86 6.96
C ILE A 117 0.93 -4.59 5.89
N GLY A 118 1.10 -5.90 6.00
CA GLY A 118 1.86 -6.67 4.99
C GLY A 118 1.25 -6.55 3.58
N GLY A 119 -0.08 -6.63 3.46
CA GLY A 119 -0.79 -6.43 2.20
C GLY A 119 -0.78 -4.99 1.71
N ILE A 120 -0.90 -4.01 2.63
CA ILE A 120 -0.83 -2.57 2.30
C ILE A 120 0.52 -2.23 1.68
N VAL A 121 1.63 -2.75 2.23
CA VAL A 121 2.97 -2.54 1.69
C VAL A 121 3.18 -3.32 0.40
N ALA A 122 2.85 -4.61 0.38
CA ALA A 122 3.05 -5.46 -0.79
C ALA A 122 2.31 -4.95 -2.04
N ASN A 123 1.16 -4.29 -1.88
CA ASN A 123 0.40 -3.68 -2.97
C ASN A 123 0.76 -2.20 -3.20
N ASN A 124 1.50 -1.55 -2.30
CA ASN A 124 1.61 -0.08 -2.22
C ASN A 124 0.22 0.59 -2.20
N ALA A 125 -0.69 -0.01 -1.41
CA ALA A 125 -2.07 0.41 -1.35
C ALA A 125 -2.19 1.85 -0.83
N SER A 126 -2.93 2.67 -1.55
CA SER A 126 -3.07 4.09 -1.24
C SER A 126 -4.50 4.55 -1.52
N GLY A 127 -5.02 5.42 -0.67
CA GLY A 127 -6.31 6.06 -0.82
C GLY A 127 -6.23 7.44 -1.49
N MET A 128 -7.31 8.19 -1.38
CA MET A 128 -7.42 9.49 -2.04
C MET A 128 -6.56 10.57 -1.36
N CYS A 129 -6.35 10.50 -0.04
CA CYS A 129 -5.64 11.55 0.70
C CYS A 129 -4.13 11.33 0.74
N CYS A 130 -3.64 10.10 0.85
CA CYS A 130 -2.19 9.86 0.88
C CYS A 130 -1.54 10.09 -0.49
N GLY A 131 -2.27 9.90 -1.56
CA GLY A 131 -1.78 10.07 -2.93
C GLY A 131 -0.45 9.35 -3.17
N THR A 132 0.46 10.01 -3.85
CA THR A 132 1.86 9.57 -4.02
C THR A 132 2.80 10.13 -2.94
N ALA A 133 2.36 11.09 -2.13
CA ALA A 133 3.20 11.79 -1.15
C ALA A 133 3.34 11.03 0.16
N GLN A 134 2.32 10.28 0.58
CA GLN A 134 2.28 9.60 1.87
C GLN A 134 1.97 8.10 1.75
N ASN A 135 2.10 7.50 0.57
CA ASN A 135 1.92 6.07 0.38
C ASN A 135 3.03 5.25 1.08
N SER A 136 2.94 3.93 1.03
CA SER A 136 3.94 3.05 1.66
C SER A 136 5.35 3.32 1.14
N TYR A 137 5.52 3.58 -0.17
CA TYR A 137 6.81 3.85 -0.78
C TYR A 137 7.50 5.09 -0.19
N GLN A 138 6.77 6.16 0.09
CA GLN A 138 7.33 7.40 0.63
C GLN A 138 7.52 7.39 2.14
N THR A 139 6.69 6.61 2.83
CA THR A 139 6.68 6.61 4.30
C THR A 139 7.41 5.43 4.94
N ILE A 140 7.82 4.43 4.15
CA ILE A 140 8.63 3.34 4.69
C ILE A 140 9.97 3.87 5.21
N ALA A 141 10.29 3.60 6.47
CA ALA A 141 11.59 3.88 7.08
C ALA A 141 12.48 2.65 6.99
N ASP A 142 11.96 1.51 7.47
CA ASP A 142 12.68 0.25 7.50
C ASP A 142 11.76 -0.92 7.20
N ILE A 143 12.35 -2.04 6.79
CA ILE A 143 11.66 -3.29 6.50
C ILE A 143 12.47 -4.49 6.96
N ARG A 144 11.77 -5.52 7.43
CA ARG A 144 12.34 -6.84 7.69
C ARG A 144 11.67 -7.85 6.76
N ILE A 145 12.46 -8.56 5.98
CA ILE A 145 12.00 -9.48 4.93
C ILE A 145 12.66 -10.84 5.05
N VAL A 146 11.98 -11.87 4.52
CA VAL A 146 12.52 -13.21 4.33
C VAL A 146 12.57 -13.51 2.83
N LEU A 147 13.76 -13.72 2.31
CA LEU A 147 14.00 -14.03 0.91
C LEU A 147 13.66 -15.50 0.56
N ASN A 148 13.66 -15.83 -0.73
CA ASN A 148 13.30 -17.15 -1.25
C ASN A 148 14.28 -18.28 -0.87
N ASP A 149 15.40 -17.98 -0.26
CA ASP A 149 16.35 -18.94 0.31
C ASP A 149 16.26 -19.08 1.83
N GLY A 150 15.34 -18.30 2.44
CA GLY A 150 15.14 -18.23 3.88
C GLY A 150 16.08 -17.26 4.59
N THR A 151 16.89 -16.48 3.86
CA THR A 151 17.71 -15.43 4.46
C THR A 151 16.84 -14.26 4.91
N VAL A 152 17.14 -13.74 6.09
CA VAL A 152 16.47 -12.56 6.66
C VAL A 152 17.33 -11.33 6.40
N LEU A 153 16.70 -10.26 5.91
CA LEU A 153 17.27 -8.91 5.88
C LEU A 153 16.38 -7.99 6.73
N ASP A 154 16.99 -7.38 7.74
CA ASP A 154 16.40 -6.30 8.55
C ASP A 154 17.17 -5.01 8.25
N THR A 155 16.52 -4.04 7.60
CA THR A 155 17.21 -2.79 7.20
C THR A 155 17.45 -1.84 8.37
N ALA A 156 16.74 -2.03 9.50
CA ALA A 156 16.96 -1.29 10.73
C ALA A 156 18.17 -1.78 11.53
N ASP A 157 18.70 -2.98 11.23
CA ASP A 157 19.82 -3.61 11.90
C ASP A 157 21.08 -3.57 11.01
N SER A 158 22.07 -2.77 11.42
CA SER A 158 23.32 -2.61 10.68
C SER A 158 24.10 -3.92 10.50
N ASP A 159 24.07 -4.80 11.49
CA ASP A 159 24.75 -6.10 11.39
C ASP A 159 24.05 -7.02 10.41
N SER A 160 22.71 -7.00 10.38
CA SER A 160 21.91 -7.70 9.37
C SER A 160 22.27 -7.22 7.96
N VAL A 161 22.35 -5.90 7.75
CA VAL A 161 22.71 -5.29 6.45
C VAL A 161 24.13 -5.69 6.03
N ILE A 162 25.11 -5.63 6.93
CA ILE A 162 26.51 -6.00 6.65
C ILE A 162 26.60 -7.48 6.27
N ASN A 163 25.93 -8.34 7.04
CA ASN A 163 25.93 -9.78 6.78
C ASN A 163 25.23 -10.12 5.45
N PHE A 164 24.13 -9.43 5.17
CA PHE A 164 23.40 -9.61 3.90
C PHE A 164 24.26 -9.18 2.70
N LYS A 165 24.90 -8.03 2.74
CA LYS A 165 25.81 -7.56 1.67
C LYS A 165 26.93 -8.55 1.40
N LYS A 166 27.43 -9.25 2.43
CA LYS A 166 28.46 -10.29 2.28
C LYS A 166 27.91 -11.58 1.69
N SER A 167 26.80 -12.10 2.23
CA SER A 167 26.24 -13.39 1.81
C SER A 167 25.56 -13.33 0.45
N HIS A 168 25.06 -12.15 0.04
CA HIS A 168 24.35 -11.92 -1.22
C HIS A 168 25.10 -10.93 -2.13
N ALA A 169 26.43 -10.96 -2.10
CA ALA A 169 27.26 -10.03 -2.87
C ALA A 169 26.93 -10.01 -4.39
N ALA A 170 26.58 -11.16 -4.96
CA ALA A 170 26.18 -11.24 -6.36
C ALA A 170 24.85 -10.51 -6.63
N LEU A 171 23.84 -10.65 -5.75
CA LEU A 171 22.57 -9.93 -5.86
C LEU A 171 22.78 -8.42 -5.71
N ILE A 172 23.61 -8.01 -4.73
CA ILE A 172 23.96 -6.59 -4.54
C ILE A 172 24.59 -6.02 -5.80
N GLN A 173 25.56 -6.73 -6.39
CA GLN A 173 26.23 -6.29 -7.62
C GLN A 173 25.25 -6.19 -8.81
N GLU A 174 24.29 -7.11 -8.92
CA GLU A 174 23.27 -7.05 -9.97
C GLU A 174 22.31 -5.88 -9.78
N ILE A 175 21.90 -5.56 -8.56
CA ILE A 175 21.10 -4.38 -8.24
C ILE A 175 21.86 -3.10 -8.63
N GLU A 176 23.15 -3.02 -8.31
CA GLU A 176 24.00 -1.88 -8.67
C GLU A 176 24.14 -1.76 -10.21
N ASN A 177 24.37 -2.86 -10.92
CA ASN A 177 24.47 -2.88 -12.38
C ASN A 177 23.15 -2.43 -13.04
N LEU A 178 22.00 -2.89 -12.54
CA LEU A 178 20.69 -2.45 -13.03
C LEU A 178 20.46 -0.96 -12.78
N ARG A 179 20.79 -0.46 -11.58
CA ARG A 179 20.74 0.96 -11.24
C ARG A 179 21.56 1.78 -12.22
N ASP A 180 22.82 1.39 -12.45
CA ASP A 180 23.74 2.12 -13.32
C ASP A 180 23.27 2.05 -14.78
N THR A 181 22.76 0.92 -15.24
CA THR A 181 22.15 0.79 -16.58
C THR A 181 20.99 1.74 -16.77
N ILE A 182 20.10 1.86 -15.78
CA ILE A 182 18.95 2.76 -15.85
C ILE A 182 19.41 4.22 -15.78
N LYS A 183 20.32 4.58 -14.87
CA LYS A 183 20.81 5.96 -14.68
C LYS A 183 21.62 6.44 -15.87
N ASN A 184 22.37 5.57 -16.54
CA ASN A 184 23.15 5.90 -17.74
C ASN A 184 22.30 5.96 -19.03
N ASN A 185 21.05 5.49 -18.99
CA ASN A 185 20.11 5.62 -20.10
C ASN A 185 19.15 6.78 -19.83
N GLU A 186 19.48 7.97 -20.32
CA GLU A 186 18.74 9.21 -20.06
C GLU A 186 17.24 9.09 -20.42
N THR A 187 16.94 8.45 -21.55
CA THR A 187 15.55 8.23 -21.99
C THR A 187 14.77 7.37 -20.99
N LEU A 188 15.35 6.25 -20.56
CA LEU A 188 14.73 5.33 -19.61
C LEU A 188 14.60 5.98 -18.23
N TYR A 189 15.63 6.68 -17.77
CA TYR A 189 15.63 7.43 -16.51
C TYR A 189 14.46 8.42 -16.46
N HIS A 190 14.34 9.27 -17.46
CA HIS A 190 13.27 10.27 -17.52
C HIS A 190 11.89 9.64 -17.69
N PHE A 191 11.78 8.54 -18.45
CA PHE A 191 10.52 7.80 -18.58
C PHE A 191 10.05 7.27 -17.23
N ILE A 192 10.91 6.57 -16.47
CA ILE A 192 10.59 6.05 -15.13
C ILE A 192 10.22 7.20 -14.21
N LYS A 193 11.05 8.23 -14.12
CA LYS A 193 10.82 9.39 -13.24
C LYS A 193 9.49 10.07 -13.52
N ASN A 194 9.09 10.21 -14.77
CA ASN A 194 7.81 10.81 -15.13
C ASN A 194 6.62 9.90 -14.84
N LYS A 195 6.75 8.60 -15.13
CA LYS A 195 5.68 7.63 -14.88
C LYS A 195 5.29 7.56 -13.41
N PHE A 196 6.25 7.65 -12.48
CA PHE A 196 6.01 7.55 -11.04
C PHE A 196 5.67 8.89 -10.37
N LYS A 197 5.48 9.97 -11.12
CA LYS A 197 4.89 11.21 -10.61
C LYS A 197 3.39 11.08 -10.30
N ILE A 198 2.74 10.09 -10.91
CA ILE A 198 1.35 9.72 -10.63
C ILE A 198 1.31 8.36 -9.93
N LYS A 199 0.19 8.07 -9.28
CA LYS A 199 -0.04 6.76 -8.65
C LYS A 199 0.19 5.64 -9.68
N ASN A 200 1.06 4.71 -9.34
CA ASN A 200 1.37 3.55 -10.15
C ASN A 200 1.50 2.33 -9.23
N THR A 201 0.58 1.38 -9.36
CA THR A 201 0.52 0.12 -8.59
C THR A 201 0.54 -1.09 -9.51
N THR A 202 0.94 -0.92 -10.77
CA THR A 202 1.04 -1.98 -11.77
C THR A 202 2.50 -2.37 -11.95
N GLY A 203 2.89 -3.53 -11.46
CA GLY A 203 4.26 -4.01 -11.47
C GLY A 203 5.14 -3.43 -10.36
N TYR A 204 6.42 -3.73 -10.41
CA TYR A 204 7.37 -3.33 -9.36
C TYR A 204 7.64 -1.83 -9.33
N SER A 205 8.02 -1.33 -8.16
CA SER A 205 8.45 0.05 -7.93
C SER A 205 9.86 0.29 -8.49
N ILE A 206 10.01 0.19 -9.83
CA ILE A 206 11.30 0.35 -10.52
C ILE A 206 11.88 1.76 -10.40
N ASN A 207 11.07 2.74 -9.96
CA ASN A 207 11.58 4.07 -9.59
C ASN A 207 12.60 4.01 -8.44
N ALA A 208 12.65 2.92 -7.67
CA ALA A 208 13.68 2.73 -6.65
C ALA A 208 15.10 2.81 -7.23
N PHE A 209 15.32 2.36 -8.47
CA PHE A 209 16.61 2.48 -9.17
C PHE A 209 16.95 3.91 -9.61
N VAL A 210 15.95 4.79 -9.67
CA VAL A 210 16.11 6.21 -10.01
C VAL A 210 16.27 7.05 -8.75
N ASP A 211 15.52 6.70 -7.71
CA ASP A 211 15.39 7.50 -6.48
C ASP A 211 16.54 7.25 -5.50
N TYR A 212 17.17 6.05 -5.53
CA TYR A 212 18.18 5.63 -4.55
C TYR A 212 19.49 5.16 -5.21
N ASP A 213 20.60 5.35 -4.48
CA ASP A 213 21.93 4.87 -4.87
C ASP A 213 22.35 3.61 -4.08
N ASP A 214 21.98 3.51 -2.80
CA ASP A 214 22.29 2.34 -1.96
C ASP A 214 21.42 1.14 -2.41
N PRO A 215 22.03 -0.02 -2.73
CA PRO A 215 21.30 -1.22 -3.11
C PRO A 215 20.33 -1.73 -2.04
N ILE A 216 20.59 -1.47 -0.74
CA ILE A 216 19.66 -1.85 0.33
C ILE A 216 18.41 -0.96 0.30
N GLU A 217 18.55 0.34 0.05
CA GLU A 217 17.42 1.24 -0.15
C GLU A 217 16.60 0.83 -1.38
N ILE A 218 17.26 0.44 -2.47
CA ILE A 218 16.58 -0.07 -3.68
C ILE A 218 15.79 -1.34 -3.33
N ILE A 219 16.39 -2.32 -2.68
CA ILE A 219 15.72 -3.57 -2.27
C ILE A 219 14.51 -3.24 -1.38
N LYS A 220 14.68 -2.40 -0.36
CA LYS A 220 13.60 -1.97 0.55
C LYS A 220 12.39 -1.44 -0.22
N HIS A 221 12.63 -0.53 -1.15
CA HIS A 221 11.56 0.12 -1.91
C HIS A 221 10.97 -0.77 -3.03
N LEU A 222 11.72 -1.75 -3.56
CA LEU A 222 11.19 -2.78 -4.47
C LEU A 222 10.21 -3.71 -3.77
N MET A 223 10.32 -3.92 -2.45
CA MET A 223 9.33 -4.71 -1.68
C MET A 223 7.96 -4.05 -1.66
N VAL A 224 7.93 -2.72 -1.72
CA VAL A 224 6.68 -1.95 -1.80
C VAL A 224 6.10 -2.07 -3.20
N GLY A 225 4.95 -2.71 -3.32
CA GLY A 225 4.31 -3.02 -4.61
C GLY A 225 4.79 -4.33 -5.25
N SER A 226 5.51 -5.19 -4.51
CA SER A 226 6.02 -6.47 -5.01
C SER A 226 4.99 -7.59 -5.03
N GLU A 227 3.81 -7.39 -4.44
CA GLU A 227 2.72 -8.39 -4.31
C GLU A 227 3.18 -9.71 -3.68
N GLY A 228 4.21 -9.66 -2.83
CA GLY A 228 4.79 -10.83 -2.17
C GLY A 228 5.62 -11.74 -3.08
N THR A 229 5.97 -11.30 -4.29
CA THR A 229 6.71 -12.11 -5.28
C THR A 229 8.23 -12.05 -5.11
N LEU A 230 8.76 -11.03 -4.42
CA LEU A 230 10.20 -10.87 -4.21
C LEU A 230 10.67 -11.39 -2.86
N ALA A 231 9.87 -11.20 -1.81
CA ALA A 231 10.16 -11.68 -0.46
C ALA A 231 8.88 -11.69 0.38
N PHE A 232 8.90 -12.39 1.52
CA PHE A 232 7.90 -12.24 2.56
C PHE A 232 8.25 -11.04 3.45
N ILE A 233 7.28 -10.16 3.69
CA ILE A 233 7.44 -8.99 4.58
C ILE A 233 7.06 -9.42 5.99
N SER A 234 8.04 -9.50 6.91
CA SER A 234 7.81 -9.92 8.28
C SER A 234 7.65 -8.77 9.28
N ASN A 235 8.13 -7.58 8.91
CA ASN A 235 7.94 -6.36 9.70
C ASN A 235 8.14 -5.10 8.84
N VAL A 236 7.47 -4.02 9.20
CA VAL A 236 7.57 -2.72 8.52
C VAL A 236 7.67 -1.61 9.55
N THR A 237 8.57 -0.68 9.35
CA THR A 237 8.62 0.59 10.09
C THR A 237 8.19 1.72 9.16
N PHE A 238 7.10 2.40 9.50
CA PHE A 238 6.65 3.61 8.82
C PHE A 238 7.09 4.87 9.56
N LYS A 239 7.41 5.91 8.80
CA LYS A 239 7.36 7.30 9.28
C LYS A 239 5.89 7.64 9.52
N THR A 240 5.59 8.27 10.65
CA THR A 240 4.24 8.72 10.97
C THR A 240 3.94 10.04 10.26
N VAL A 241 2.67 10.29 9.99
CA VAL A 241 2.19 11.55 9.42
C VAL A 241 1.14 12.17 10.34
N ILE A 242 0.94 13.48 10.23
CA ILE A 242 -0.07 14.19 11.02
C ILE A 242 -1.46 13.70 10.61
N ASP A 243 -2.33 13.46 11.60
CA ASP A 243 -3.77 13.27 11.38
C ASP A 243 -4.48 14.54 11.83
N GLU A 244 -4.79 15.40 10.87
CA GLU A 244 -5.45 16.67 11.13
C GLU A 244 -6.82 16.43 11.77
N LYS A 245 -7.11 17.20 12.84
CA LYS A 245 -8.31 17.04 13.69
C LYS A 245 -9.60 17.33 12.95
N HIS A 246 -9.58 18.37 12.11
CA HIS A 246 -10.76 18.88 11.44
C HIS A 246 -10.69 18.54 9.96
N LYS A 247 -11.77 17.96 9.46
CA LYS A 247 -11.92 17.54 8.07
C LYS A 247 -13.23 18.10 7.56
N SER A 248 -13.23 18.55 6.33
CA SER A 248 -14.40 19.02 5.64
C SER A 248 -14.42 18.49 4.22
N CYS A 249 -15.58 18.00 3.80
CA CYS A 249 -15.82 17.51 2.45
C CYS A 249 -16.85 18.40 1.76
N SER A 250 -16.58 18.72 0.49
CA SER A 250 -17.52 19.39 -0.41
C SER A 250 -17.76 18.54 -1.63
N LEU A 251 -19.00 18.42 -2.07
CA LEU A 251 -19.38 17.75 -3.30
C LEU A 251 -19.69 18.81 -4.35
N LEU A 252 -18.84 18.92 -5.36
CA LEU A 252 -18.98 19.85 -6.46
C LEU A 252 -19.60 19.12 -7.66
N ILE A 253 -20.81 19.53 -8.08
CA ILE A 253 -21.52 18.92 -9.20
C ILE A 253 -21.20 19.65 -10.50
N PHE A 254 -20.93 18.90 -11.54
CA PHE A 254 -20.62 19.38 -12.89
C PHE A 254 -21.58 18.75 -13.92
N ASN A 255 -21.91 19.50 -14.96
CA ASN A 255 -22.76 18.99 -16.05
C ASN A 255 -22.00 18.03 -16.96
N THR A 256 -20.67 18.14 -17.03
CA THR A 256 -19.85 17.27 -17.89
C THR A 256 -18.55 16.87 -17.17
N ILE A 257 -18.03 15.71 -17.55
CA ILE A 257 -16.73 15.22 -17.04
C ILE A 257 -15.58 16.15 -17.44
N GLN A 258 -15.69 16.83 -18.58
CA GLN A 258 -14.68 17.80 -19.03
C GLN A 258 -14.58 18.99 -18.06
N ASP A 259 -15.73 19.50 -17.58
CA ASP A 259 -15.75 20.61 -16.62
C ASP A 259 -15.13 20.19 -15.27
N ALA A 260 -15.42 18.97 -14.80
CA ALA A 260 -14.82 18.42 -13.61
C ALA A 260 -13.29 18.24 -13.76
N CYS A 261 -12.81 17.75 -14.90
CA CYS A 261 -11.39 17.64 -15.18
C CYS A 261 -10.71 19.03 -15.21
N ASN A 262 -11.34 20.04 -15.82
CA ASN A 262 -10.83 21.41 -15.83
C ASN A 262 -10.75 21.98 -14.40
N ALA A 263 -11.78 21.76 -13.58
CA ALA A 263 -11.77 22.15 -12.17
C ALA A 263 -10.66 21.46 -11.36
N THR A 264 -10.40 20.16 -11.64
CA THR A 264 -9.30 19.42 -11.00
C THR A 264 -7.92 20.05 -11.25
N ILE A 265 -7.71 20.62 -12.46
CA ILE A 265 -6.46 21.33 -12.78
C ILE A 265 -6.28 22.55 -11.89
N LEU A 266 -7.36 23.29 -11.62
CA LEU A 266 -7.33 24.46 -10.73
C LEU A 266 -7.13 24.04 -9.26
N LEU A 267 -7.82 22.98 -8.82
CA LEU A 267 -7.71 22.45 -7.46
C LEU A 267 -6.30 21.91 -7.15
N LYS A 268 -5.50 21.55 -8.13
CA LYS A 268 -4.11 21.11 -7.93
C LYS A 268 -3.24 22.16 -7.20
N SER A 269 -3.54 23.43 -7.35
CA SER A 269 -2.84 24.54 -6.67
C SER A 269 -3.55 25.02 -5.39
N ALA A 270 -4.74 24.51 -5.13
CA ALA A 270 -5.51 24.84 -3.94
C ALA A 270 -5.06 24.00 -2.71
N PRO A 271 -5.31 24.48 -1.47
CA PRO A 271 -4.93 23.77 -0.26
C PRO A 271 -5.89 22.63 0.08
N VAL A 272 -6.14 21.75 -0.89
CA VAL A 272 -7.01 20.58 -0.74
C VAL A 272 -6.20 19.34 -0.36
N ALA A 273 -6.77 18.47 0.48
CA ALA A 273 -6.16 17.21 0.90
C ALA A 273 -6.43 16.08 -0.10
N ALA A 274 -7.60 16.11 -0.75
CA ALA A 274 -7.98 15.11 -1.74
C ALA A 274 -9.01 15.67 -2.73
N VAL A 275 -8.99 15.13 -3.95
CA VAL A 275 -10.00 15.34 -4.99
C VAL A 275 -10.31 14.00 -5.63
N GLU A 276 -11.56 13.56 -5.59
CA GLU A 276 -12.01 12.31 -6.20
C GLU A 276 -13.16 12.55 -7.17
N LEU A 277 -13.04 12.00 -8.38
CA LEU A 277 -14.06 12.10 -9.40
C LEU A 277 -15.10 11.00 -9.20
N LEU A 278 -16.36 11.37 -9.16
CA LEU A 278 -17.51 10.48 -9.16
C LEU A 278 -18.27 10.66 -10.49
N ASP A 279 -18.36 9.62 -11.28
CA ASP A 279 -19.17 9.63 -12.50
C ASP A 279 -20.67 9.53 -12.17
N ARG A 280 -21.52 9.63 -13.23
CA ARG A 280 -22.98 9.56 -13.05
C ARG A 280 -23.43 8.21 -12.48
N ASP A 281 -22.77 7.11 -12.86
CA ASP A 281 -23.12 5.79 -12.36
C ASP A 281 -22.79 5.61 -10.89
N SER A 282 -21.66 6.18 -10.44
CA SER A 282 -21.31 6.23 -9.02
C SER A 282 -22.35 6.99 -8.21
N ILE A 283 -22.82 8.16 -8.68
CA ILE A 283 -23.88 8.93 -8.02
C ILE A 283 -25.20 8.16 -8.03
N ARG A 284 -25.54 7.53 -9.17
CA ARG A 284 -26.76 6.73 -9.35
C ARG A 284 -26.80 5.52 -8.40
N SER A 285 -25.66 4.93 -8.08
CA SER A 285 -25.60 3.78 -7.18
C SER A 285 -26.11 4.09 -5.76
N VAL A 286 -26.08 5.36 -5.36
CA VAL A 286 -26.51 5.84 -4.03
C VAL A 286 -27.72 6.76 -4.06
N GLU A 287 -28.27 7.15 -5.21
CA GLU A 287 -29.36 8.14 -5.32
C GLU A 287 -30.69 7.71 -4.65
N ASN A 288 -30.85 6.42 -4.38
CA ASN A 288 -32.00 5.85 -3.68
C ASN A 288 -31.72 5.55 -2.20
N ASP A 289 -30.53 5.86 -1.70
CA ASP A 289 -30.22 5.76 -0.27
C ASP A 289 -31.07 6.79 0.49
N PRO A 290 -31.66 6.43 1.65
CA PRO A 290 -32.43 7.37 2.47
C PRO A 290 -31.68 8.64 2.91
N ASP A 291 -30.37 8.55 3.02
CA ASP A 291 -29.48 9.66 3.41
C ASP A 291 -28.96 10.46 2.20
N ALA A 292 -29.26 10.02 0.96
CA ALA A 292 -28.85 10.74 -0.23
C ALA A 292 -29.69 11.99 -0.47
N ALA A 293 -29.07 13.02 -1.05
CA ALA A 293 -29.77 14.24 -1.40
C ALA A 293 -30.75 14.00 -2.55
N ASP A 294 -32.01 14.45 -2.41
CA ASP A 294 -33.08 14.24 -3.40
C ASP A 294 -32.72 14.72 -4.81
N TYR A 295 -31.93 15.78 -4.92
CA TYR A 295 -31.52 16.34 -6.21
C TYR A 295 -30.64 15.40 -7.03
N PHE A 296 -30.01 14.37 -6.43
CA PHE A 296 -29.22 13.38 -7.17
C PHE A 296 -30.05 12.68 -8.26
N LYS A 297 -31.34 12.43 -8.00
CA LYS A 297 -32.27 11.81 -8.93
C LYS A 297 -32.59 12.68 -10.15
N THR A 298 -32.36 13.98 -10.04
CA THR A 298 -32.67 14.96 -11.10
C THR A 298 -31.46 15.35 -11.95
N LEU A 299 -30.28 14.82 -11.61
CA LEU A 299 -29.06 15.11 -12.35
C LEU A 299 -29.11 14.52 -13.77
N PRO A 300 -28.61 15.25 -14.79
CA PRO A 300 -28.53 14.74 -16.14
C PRO A 300 -27.57 13.55 -16.27
N GLU A 301 -27.73 12.76 -17.35
CA GLU A 301 -26.92 11.58 -17.64
C GLU A 301 -25.41 11.88 -17.77
N SER A 302 -25.06 13.10 -18.20
CA SER A 302 -23.68 13.56 -18.35
C SER A 302 -23.08 14.11 -17.05
N ALA A 303 -23.88 14.23 -15.98
CA ALA A 303 -23.41 14.82 -14.72
C ALA A 303 -22.33 13.95 -14.05
N CYS A 304 -21.43 14.61 -13.38
CA CYS A 304 -20.42 14.01 -12.52
C CYS A 304 -20.15 14.92 -11.31
N ALA A 305 -19.39 14.46 -10.35
CA ALA A 305 -19.04 15.25 -9.18
C ALA A 305 -17.54 15.12 -8.86
N LEU A 306 -17.02 16.14 -8.17
CA LEU A 306 -15.75 16.05 -7.45
C LEU A 306 -16.04 16.06 -5.96
N LEU A 307 -15.60 15.03 -5.25
CA LEU A 307 -15.51 15.04 -3.80
C LEU A 307 -14.17 15.70 -3.43
N VAL A 308 -14.24 16.87 -2.81
CA VAL A 308 -13.07 17.66 -2.41
C VAL A 308 -12.97 17.66 -0.90
N GLU A 309 -11.84 17.25 -0.37
CA GLU A 309 -11.59 17.23 1.07
C GLU A 309 -10.52 18.26 1.45
N CYS A 310 -10.80 19.07 2.47
CA CYS A 310 -9.87 19.95 3.15
C CYS A 310 -9.63 19.48 4.58
N ARG A 311 -8.42 19.68 5.10
CA ARG A 311 -8.04 19.30 6.46
C ARG A 311 -7.21 20.38 7.12
N ASP A 312 -7.37 20.54 8.44
CA ASP A 312 -6.51 21.38 9.27
C ASP A 312 -6.62 21.01 10.76
N ASN A 313 -5.66 21.44 11.56
CA ASN A 313 -5.73 21.36 13.02
C ASN A 313 -6.45 22.54 13.63
N ASP A 314 -6.60 23.66 12.89
CA ASP A 314 -7.32 24.85 13.27
C ASP A 314 -8.59 25.03 12.43
N LEU A 315 -9.73 25.27 13.12
CA LEU A 315 -11.04 25.41 12.47
C LEU A 315 -11.15 26.68 11.62
N THR A 316 -10.46 27.76 11.98
CA THR A 316 -10.49 29.02 11.22
C THR A 316 -9.78 28.83 9.91
N THR A 317 -8.57 28.28 9.96
CA THR A 317 -7.77 27.94 8.77
C THR A 317 -8.50 26.93 7.87
N LEU A 318 -9.21 25.95 8.45
CA LEU A 318 -10.00 25.02 7.64
C LEU A 318 -11.12 25.73 6.87
N LYS A 319 -11.81 26.68 7.50
CA LYS A 319 -12.86 27.48 6.84
C LYS A 319 -12.28 28.37 5.72
N GLU A 320 -11.09 28.93 5.91
CA GLU A 320 -10.40 29.71 4.87
C GLU A 320 -10.02 28.82 3.68
N LYS A 321 -9.61 27.57 3.92
CA LYS A 321 -9.32 26.60 2.84
C LYS A 321 -10.56 26.17 2.04
N GLN A 322 -11.75 26.28 2.66
CA GLN A 322 -13.03 25.93 2.01
C GLN A 322 -13.62 27.06 1.17
N ALA A 323 -13.26 28.30 1.46
CA ALA A 323 -13.74 29.49 0.76
C ALA A 323 -13.03 29.69 -0.58
#